data_4cc1cd104ad62f9f5d2d6e1912b5e5f9
#
_entry.id   4cc1cd104ad62f9f5d2d6e1912b5e5f9
#
_cell.length_a   1.000
_cell.length_b   1.000
_cell.length_c   1.000
_cell.angle_alpha   90.00
_cell.angle_beta   90.00
_cell.angle_gamma   90.00
#
_symmetry.space_group_name_H-M   'P 1'
#
loop_
_entity.id
_entity.type
_entity.pdbx_description
1 polymer ?
#
loop_
_entity_poly.entity_id
_entity_poly.type
_entity_poly.pdbx_seq_one_letter_code
_entity_poly.pdbx_strand_id
1 'polypeptide(L)'
;MGLIIRRATVSDARDVAHVMNSVISEGKYTLFDKCFSEEEESAFISSLGDRSAVYVAEIDGEIGGVQSIDLFSRVADSVRHVATLGTWLRVQFRGRGIGRLLAEESFRFARSKGYSKVVIQVLGDNDSALRFYRNLGFQDIGIARQHVRLGDRFYDEVYLEKLL
;
A
#
# COMPACT_ATOMS: atom_id res chain seq x y z
N MET A 1 -10.24 14.06 17.86
CA MET A 1 -10.03 12.96 16.88
C MET A 1 -8.69 12.32 17.18
N GLY A 2 -8.74 11.14 17.80
CA GLY A 2 -7.53 10.36 18.13
C GLY A 2 -7.08 9.60 16.89
N LEU A 3 -5.97 10.03 16.27
CA LEU A 3 -5.35 9.32 15.15
C LEU A 3 -4.00 8.76 15.60
N ILE A 4 -3.82 7.46 15.43
CA ILE A 4 -2.59 6.74 15.74
C ILE A 4 -2.14 5.99 14.50
N ILE A 5 -0.88 6.17 14.10
CA ILE A 5 -0.23 5.32 13.11
C ILE A 5 0.65 4.33 13.87
N ARG A 6 0.40 3.05 13.70
CA ARG A 6 1.16 1.99 14.36
C ARG A 6 1.36 0.78 13.46
N ARG A 7 2.33 -0.04 13.81
CA ARG A 7 2.53 -1.32 13.13
C ARG A 7 1.35 -2.24 13.42
N ALA A 8 0.88 -2.94 12.39
CA ALA A 8 -0.15 -3.96 12.55
C ALA A 8 0.41 -5.20 13.27
N THR A 9 -0.45 -5.82 14.02
CA THR A 9 -0.23 -7.13 14.66
C THR A 9 -1.20 -8.16 14.09
N VAL A 10 -1.00 -9.43 14.39
CA VAL A 10 -1.90 -10.49 13.93
C VAL A 10 -3.35 -10.27 14.40
N SER A 11 -3.55 -9.65 15.55
CA SER A 11 -4.88 -9.33 16.06
C SER A 11 -5.63 -8.27 15.23
N ASP A 12 -4.93 -7.53 14.36
CA ASP A 12 -5.53 -6.56 13.46
C ASP A 12 -6.00 -7.17 12.12
N ALA A 13 -5.71 -8.46 11.87
CA ALA A 13 -5.91 -9.11 10.58
C ALA A 13 -7.33 -8.93 10.02
N ARG A 14 -8.36 -9.08 10.87
CA ARG A 14 -9.76 -8.87 10.50
C ARG A 14 -10.02 -7.45 10.00
N ASP A 15 -9.53 -6.45 10.72
CA ASP A 15 -9.77 -5.04 10.38
C ASP A 15 -8.91 -4.62 9.17
N VAL A 16 -7.70 -5.16 9.03
CA VAL A 16 -6.86 -4.99 7.83
C VAL A 16 -7.58 -5.56 6.61
N ALA A 17 -8.06 -6.80 6.66
CA ALA A 17 -8.86 -7.40 5.59
C ALA A 17 -10.10 -6.55 5.26
N HIS A 18 -10.81 -6.04 6.28
CA HIS A 18 -11.98 -5.20 6.07
C HIS A 18 -11.65 -3.89 5.33
N VAL A 19 -10.55 -3.20 5.69
CA VAL A 19 -10.09 -2.00 4.98
C VAL A 19 -9.74 -2.32 3.53
N MET A 20 -8.93 -3.35 3.28
CA MET A 20 -8.52 -3.73 1.93
C MET A 20 -9.72 -4.12 1.07
N ASN A 21 -10.61 -4.95 1.60
CA ASN A 21 -11.82 -5.41 0.89
C ASN A 21 -12.79 -4.27 0.57
N SER A 22 -12.87 -3.25 1.43
CA SER A 22 -13.67 -2.05 1.13
C SER A 22 -13.18 -1.32 -0.12
N VAL A 23 -11.86 -1.28 -0.34
CA VAL A 23 -11.24 -0.66 -1.53
C VAL A 23 -11.35 -1.59 -2.75
N ILE A 24 -11.15 -2.90 -2.56
CA ILE A 24 -11.29 -3.90 -3.63
C ILE A 24 -12.73 -3.88 -4.19
N SER A 25 -13.73 -3.81 -3.31
CA SER A 25 -15.14 -3.77 -3.70
C SER A 25 -15.54 -2.54 -4.52
N GLU A 26 -14.74 -1.47 -4.49
CA GLU A 26 -14.95 -0.30 -5.37
C GLU A 26 -14.59 -0.60 -6.84
N GLY A 27 -13.80 -1.66 -7.11
CA GLY A 27 -13.52 -2.20 -8.45
C GLY A 27 -12.69 -1.31 -9.38
N LYS A 28 -11.95 -0.32 -8.84
CA LYS A 28 -11.24 0.68 -9.66
C LYS A 28 -9.95 1.27 -9.06
N TYR A 29 -9.57 0.89 -7.84
CA TYR A 29 -8.45 1.54 -7.15
C TYR A 29 -7.27 0.62 -6.87
N THR A 30 -7.44 -0.66 -7.10
CA THR A 30 -6.41 -1.68 -6.86
C THR A 30 -6.45 -2.74 -7.95
N LEU A 31 -5.33 -3.39 -8.19
CA LEU A 31 -5.26 -4.55 -9.10
C LEU A 31 -5.82 -5.84 -8.46
N PHE A 32 -6.11 -5.85 -7.16
CA PHE A 32 -6.74 -6.99 -6.52
C PHE A 32 -8.21 -7.09 -6.93
N ASP A 33 -8.61 -8.28 -7.37
CA ASP A 33 -9.96 -8.62 -7.85
C ASP A 33 -10.71 -9.58 -6.92
N LYS A 34 -10.04 -10.03 -5.85
CA LYS A 34 -10.59 -10.93 -4.83
C LYS A 34 -10.40 -10.36 -3.45
N CYS A 35 -11.41 -10.51 -2.61
CA CYS A 35 -11.34 -10.17 -1.20
C CYS A 35 -10.45 -11.14 -0.43
N PHE A 36 -9.81 -10.65 0.60
CA PHE A 36 -9.00 -11.42 1.53
C PHE A 36 -9.81 -11.83 2.76
N SER A 37 -9.58 -13.02 3.28
CA SER A 37 -10.13 -13.46 4.57
C SER A 37 -9.25 -12.96 5.74
N GLU A 38 -9.79 -13.04 6.95
CA GLU A 38 -9.03 -12.79 8.18
C GLU A 38 -7.84 -13.74 8.31
N GLU A 39 -8.03 -15.02 7.95
CA GLU A 39 -7.00 -16.05 8.01
C GLU A 39 -5.86 -15.75 7.03
N GLU A 40 -6.17 -15.30 5.83
CA GLU A 40 -5.17 -14.92 4.81
C GLU A 40 -4.34 -13.73 5.29
N GLU A 41 -4.98 -12.68 5.84
CA GLU A 41 -4.28 -11.52 6.39
C GLU A 41 -3.48 -11.86 7.66
N SER A 42 -4.02 -12.74 8.53
CA SER A 42 -3.31 -13.24 9.70
C SER A 42 -2.03 -13.98 9.30
N ALA A 43 -2.13 -14.88 8.31
CA ALA A 43 -0.99 -15.60 7.77
C ALA A 43 0.02 -14.65 7.14
N PHE A 44 -0.45 -13.66 6.37
CA PHE A 44 0.42 -12.64 5.76
C PHE A 44 1.19 -11.83 6.81
N ILE A 45 0.48 -11.26 7.81
CA ILE A 45 1.11 -10.48 8.88
C ILE A 45 2.10 -11.32 9.67
N SER A 46 1.78 -12.59 9.95
CA SER A 46 2.67 -13.53 10.65
C SER A 46 3.93 -13.86 9.84
N SER A 47 3.86 -13.83 8.52
CA SER A 47 4.96 -14.17 7.61
C SER A 47 5.94 -13.01 7.36
N LEU A 48 5.63 -11.80 7.84
CA LEU A 48 6.45 -10.61 7.60
C LEU A 48 7.82 -10.77 8.25
N GLY A 49 8.86 -10.65 7.45
CA GLY A 49 10.24 -10.59 7.91
C GLY A 49 10.59 -9.23 8.51
N ASP A 50 11.84 -9.09 8.94
CA ASP A 50 12.37 -7.86 9.54
C ASP A 50 12.44 -6.66 8.58
N ARG A 51 12.36 -6.93 7.28
CA ARG A 51 12.39 -5.93 6.18
C ARG A 51 11.02 -5.60 5.62
N SER A 52 9.96 -6.12 6.20
CA SER A 52 8.59 -5.89 5.76
C SER A 52 7.73 -5.43 6.93
N ALA A 53 6.75 -4.60 6.67
CA ALA A 53 5.81 -4.13 7.67
C ALA A 53 4.44 -3.82 7.07
N VAL A 54 3.42 -3.95 7.89
CA VAL A 54 2.10 -3.38 7.66
C VAL A 54 1.87 -2.33 8.74
N TYR A 55 1.46 -1.14 8.33
CA TYR A 55 1.04 -0.06 9.21
C TYR A 55 -0.45 0.17 9.10
N VAL A 56 -1.08 0.46 10.21
CA VAL A 56 -2.51 0.81 10.29
C VAL A 56 -2.68 2.23 10.80
N ALA A 57 -3.68 2.91 10.27
CA ALA A 57 -4.19 4.16 10.82
C ALA A 57 -5.44 3.85 11.64
N GLU A 58 -5.31 3.95 12.94
CA GLU A 58 -6.42 3.81 13.90
C GLU A 58 -6.97 5.19 14.20
N ILE A 59 -8.27 5.39 13.96
CA ILE A 59 -8.98 6.66 14.10
C ILE A 59 -10.13 6.44 15.06
N ASP A 60 -10.06 7.06 16.24
CA ASP A 60 -11.06 6.93 17.31
C ASP A 60 -11.40 5.44 17.64
N GLY A 61 -10.38 4.56 17.59
CA GLY A 61 -10.51 3.13 17.88
C GLY A 61 -10.91 2.26 16.67
N GLU A 62 -11.04 2.82 15.48
CA GLU A 62 -11.35 2.10 14.24
C GLU A 62 -10.17 2.13 13.26
N ILE A 63 -9.80 1.01 12.66
CA ILE A 63 -8.79 0.98 11.59
C ILE A 63 -9.44 1.44 10.29
N GLY A 64 -9.02 2.63 9.83
CA GLY A 64 -9.54 3.27 8.61
C GLY A 64 -8.56 3.28 7.45
N GLY A 65 -7.30 2.94 7.68
CA GLY A 65 -6.26 2.92 6.66
C GLY A 65 -5.21 1.85 6.93
N VAL A 66 -4.66 1.32 5.85
CA VAL A 66 -3.61 0.28 5.85
C VAL A 66 -2.54 0.67 4.84
N GLN A 67 -1.28 0.47 5.19
CA GLN A 67 -0.17 0.57 4.25
C GLN A 67 0.81 -0.57 4.48
N SER A 68 1.12 -1.32 3.42
CA SER A 68 2.18 -2.33 3.42
C SER A 68 3.46 -1.76 2.81
N ILE A 69 4.60 -2.17 3.34
CA ILE A 69 5.92 -1.99 2.74
C ILE A 69 6.66 -3.31 2.77
N ASP A 70 7.22 -3.70 1.62
CA ASP A 70 7.88 -4.98 1.45
C ASP A 70 9.06 -4.85 0.48
N LEU A 71 9.88 -5.90 0.39
CA LEU A 71 10.89 -6.07 -0.64
C LEU A 71 10.26 -6.05 -2.04
N PHE A 72 10.88 -5.33 -2.97
CA PHE A 72 10.51 -5.39 -4.38
C PHE A 72 10.66 -6.81 -4.95
N SER A 73 11.69 -7.52 -4.52
CA SER A 73 11.91 -8.94 -4.87
C SER A 73 12.43 -9.69 -3.65
N ARG A 74 11.88 -10.89 -3.42
CA ARG A 74 12.30 -11.78 -2.35
C ARG A 74 13.42 -12.74 -2.78
N VAL A 75 13.75 -12.78 -4.07
CA VAL A 75 14.70 -13.74 -4.65
C VAL A 75 15.94 -13.10 -5.26
N ALA A 76 15.91 -11.80 -5.57
CA ALA A 76 17.00 -11.09 -6.22
C ALA A 76 17.70 -10.13 -5.25
N ASP A 77 18.86 -10.50 -4.76
CA ASP A 77 19.65 -9.67 -3.84
C ASP A 77 20.13 -8.36 -4.45
N SER A 78 20.32 -8.31 -5.76
CA SER A 78 20.75 -7.12 -6.50
C SER A 78 19.76 -5.93 -6.37
N VAL A 79 18.50 -6.19 -6.02
CA VAL A 79 17.46 -5.19 -5.80
C VAL A 79 16.97 -5.12 -4.34
N ARG A 80 17.73 -5.67 -3.39
CA ARG A 80 17.37 -5.62 -1.96
C ARG A 80 17.24 -4.20 -1.39
N HIS A 81 17.84 -3.22 -2.03
CA HIS A 81 17.73 -1.80 -1.66
C HIS A 81 16.42 -1.16 -2.15
N VAL A 82 15.58 -1.90 -2.90
CA VAL A 82 14.30 -1.43 -3.44
C VAL A 82 13.15 -2.02 -2.64
N ALA A 83 12.25 -1.16 -2.17
CA ALA A 83 10.98 -1.55 -1.57
C ALA A 83 9.82 -1.33 -2.53
N THR A 84 8.72 -2.01 -2.26
CA THR A 84 7.40 -1.68 -2.83
C THR A 84 6.43 -1.30 -1.71
N LEU A 85 5.37 -0.57 -2.06
CA LEU A 85 4.43 -0.02 -1.09
C LEU A 85 3.02 -0.06 -1.65
N GLY A 86 2.06 -0.49 -0.82
CA GLY A 86 0.64 -0.47 -1.13
C GLY A 86 -0.14 0.31 -0.07
N THR A 87 -1.14 1.10 -0.49
CA THR A 87 -1.93 1.94 0.41
C THR A 87 -3.42 1.74 0.18
N TRP A 88 -4.15 1.48 1.23
CA TRP A 88 -5.61 1.32 1.22
C TRP A 88 -6.23 2.22 2.29
N LEU A 89 -7.21 3.02 1.88
CA LEU A 89 -7.96 3.91 2.77
C LEU A 89 -9.45 3.77 2.48
N ARG A 90 -10.23 3.51 3.53
CA ARG A 90 -11.69 3.53 3.43
C ARG A 90 -12.15 4.92 3.01
N VAL A 91 -13.20 4.98 2.20
CA VAL A 91 -13.66 6.20 1.53
C VAL A 91 -13.88 7.38 2.50
N GLN A 92 -14.45 7.13 3.67
CA GLN A 92 -14.74 8.18 4.66
C GLN A 92 -13.48 8.78 5.32
N PHE A 93 -12.32 8.16 5.16
CA PHE A 93 -11.05 8.61 5.73
C PHE A 93 -10.09 9.21 4.70
N ARG A 94 -10.48 9.24 3.42
CA ARG A 94 -9.68 9.86 2.35
C ARG A 94 -9.70 11.38 2.45
N GLY A 95 -8.66 12.03 1.91
CA GLY A 95 -8.56 13.48 1.88
C GLY A 95 -8.25 14.15 3.22
N ARG A 96 -7.97 13.37 4.29
CA ARG A 96 -7.70 13.87 5.65
C ARG A 96 -6.20 13.82 6.04
N GLY A 97 -5.30 13.63 5.09
CA GLY A 97 -3.86 13.53 5.36
C GLY A 97 -3.38 12.19 5.91
N ILE A 98 -4.27 11.23 6.18
CA ILE A 98 -3.94 9.94 6.79
C ILE A 98 -2.95 9.14 5.95
N GLY A 99 -3.15 9.10 4.63
CA GLY A 99 -2.23 8.42 3.72
C GLY A 99 -0.80 8.97 3.78
N ARG A 100 -0.65 10.28 3.99
CA ARG A 100 0.65 10.92 4.15
C ARG A 100 1.34 10.45 5.43
N LEU A 101 0.62 10.40 6.54
CA LEU A 101 1.17 9.94 7.82
C LEU A 101 1.60 8.47 7.77
N LEU A 102 0.80 7.62 7.12
CA LEU A 102 1.17 6.23 6.84
C LEU A 102 2.46 6.16 6.00
N ALA A 103 2.57 6.97 4.94
CA ALA A 103 3.74 7.00 4.08
C ALA A 103 5.01 7.49 4.81
N GLU A 104 4.88 8.50 5.66
CA GLU A 104 5.99 9.01 6.49
C GLU A 104 6.54 7.93 7.42
N GLU A 105 5.66 7.13 8.03
CA GLU A 105 6.07 6.01 8.89
C GLU A 105 6.74 4.89 8.08
N SER A 106 6.16 4.53 6.92
CA SER A 106 6.75 3.54 6.01
C SER A 106 8.12 3.98 5.48
N PHE A 107 8.31 5.26 5.16
CA PHE A 107 9.62 5.76 4.72
C PHE A 107 10.65 5.77 5.85
N ARG A 108 10.23 6.07 7.09
CA ARG A 108 11.11 5.97 8.26
C ARG A 108 11.58 4.53 8.46
N PHE A 109 10.65 3.58 8.42
CA PHE A 109 10.96 2.16 8.46
C PHE A 109 11.89 1.75 7.32
N ALA A 110 11.58 2.14 6.08
CA ALA A 110 12.39 1.80 4.91
C ALA A 110 13.85 2.23 5.10
N ARG A 111 14.08 3.48 5.49
CA ARG A 111 15.45 3.99 5.76
C ARG A 111 16.14 3.19 6.86
N SER A 112 15.43 2.86 7.95
CA SER A 112 15.99 2.07 9.05
C SER A 112 16.39 0.65 8.63
N LYS A 113 15.79 0.13 7.55
CA LYS A 113 16.05 -1.20 6.99
C LYS A 113 17.02 -1.18 5.80
N GLY A 114 17.58 -0.02 5.48
CA GLY A 114 18.56 0.13 4.40
C GLY A 114 17.96 0.14 2.99
N TYR A 115 16.68 0.46 2.87
CA TYR A 115 16.09 0.77 1.57
C TYR A 115 16.52 2.17 1.13
N SER A 116 16.89 2.32 -0.12
CA SER A 116 17.22 3.61 -0.75
C SER A 116 16.24 4.03 -1.84
N LYS A 117 15.31 3.14 -2.19
CA LYS A 117 14.34 3.35 -3.27
C LYS A 117 13.01 2.66 -2.96
N VAL A 118 11.92 3.30 -3.34
CA VAL A 118 10.58 2.70 -3.38
C VAL A 118 10.06 2.75 -4.80
N VAL A 119 9.51 1.64 -5.27
CA VAL A 119 8.79 1.53 -6.56
C VAL A 119 7.35 1.13 -6.27
N ILE A 120 6.42 1.78 -6.95
CA ILE A 120 4.99 1.49 -6.82
C ILE A 120 4.34 1.39 -8.19
N GLN A 121 3.22 0.70 -8.23
CA GLN A 121 2.35 0.61 -9.40
C GLN A 121 0.97 1.16 -9.05
N VAL A 122 0.37 1.92 -9.98
CA VAL A 122 -0.94 2.54 -9.81
C VAL A 122 -1.75 2.35 -11.09
N LEU A 123 -3.02 1.99 -10.98
CA LEU A 123 -3.92 1.95 -12.14
C LEU A 123 -3.98 3.32 -12.82
N GLY A 124 -3.90 3.34 -14.15
CA GLY A 124 -3.72 4.56 -14.94
C GLY A 124 -4.86 5.57 -14.82
N ASP A 125 -6.08 5.12 -14.53
CA ASP A 125 -7.24 6.00 -14.27
C ASP A 125 -7.48 6.29 -12.77
N ASN A 126 -6.56 5.89 -11.90
CA ASN A 126 -6.60 6.29 -10.49
C ASN A 126 -5.87 7.64 -10.27
N ASP A 127 -6.45 8.71 -10.81
CA ASP A 127 -5.89 10.07 -10.71
C ASP A 127 -5.63 10.52 -9.27
N SER A 128 -6.46 10.06 -8.35
CA SER A 128 -6.34 10.40 -6.93
C SER A 128 -5.06 9.82 -6.34
N ALA A 129 -4.77 8.54 -6.59
CA ALA A 129 -3.53 7.91 -6.13
C ALA A 129 -2.30 8.47 -6.86
N LEU A 130 -2.38 8.71 -8.17
CA LEU A 130 -1.29 9.31 -8.93
C LEU A 130 -0.89 10.68 -8.36
N ARG A 131 -1.88 11.56 -8.10
CA ARG A 131 -1.62 12.86 -7.46
C ARG A 131 -1.04 12.71 -6.05
N PHE A 132 -1.59 11.78 -5.27
CA PHE A 132 -1.12 11.50 -3.91
C PHE A 132 0.35 11.12 -3.89
N TYR A 133 0.77 10.16 -4.71
CA TYR A 133 2.15 9.70 -4.74
C TYR A 133 3.11 10.75 -5.34
N ARG A 134 2.70 11.48 -6.38
CA ARG A 134 3.49 12.61 -6.91
C ARG A 134 3.71 13.69 -5.85
N ASN A 135 2.70 13.99 -5.03
CA ASN A 135 2.82 14.93 -3.90
C ASN A 135 3.72 14.41 -2.76
N LEU A 136 3.96 13.10 -2.68
CA LEU A 136 4.96 12.50 -1.79
C LEU A 136 6.37 12.48 -2.40
N GLY A 137 6.55 13.01 -3.61
CA GLY A 137 7.83 13.10 -4.31
C GLY A 137 8.17 11.88 -5.16
N PHE A 138 7.19 11.05 -5.50
CA PHE A 138 7.37 10.01 -6.53
C PHE A 138 7.40 10.63 -7.92
N GLN A 139 8.20 10.03 -8.80
CA GLN A 139 8.32 10.39 -10.21
C GLN A 139 7.84 9.23 -11.09
N ASP A 140 7.15 9.54 -12.17
CA ASP A 140 6.71 8.56 -13.15
C ASP A 140 7.92 8.01 -13.90
N ILE A 141 8.00 6.69 -14.05
CA ILE A 141 9.10 6.02 -14.78
C ILE A 141 8.64 5.20 -15.96
N GLY A 142 7.34 4.96 -16.12
CA GLY A 142 6.81 4.25 -17.27
C GLY A 142 5.33 3.89 -17.14
N ILE A 143 4.78 3.42 -18.25
CA ILE A 143 3.39 2.96 -18.35
C ILE A 143 3.39 1.60 -19.03
N ALA A 144 2.85 0.59 -18.35
CA ALA A 144 2.50 -0.70 -18.95
C ALA A 144 1.07 -0.62 -19.49
N ARG A 145 0.92 -0.65 -20.82
CA ARG A 145 -0.40 -0.49 -21.47
C ARG A 145 -1.22 -1.76 -21.35
N GLN A 146 -2.52 -1.61 -21.04
CA GLN A 146 -3.49 -2.71 -20.94
C GLN A 146 -2.98 -3.86 -20.05
N HIS A 147 -2.27 -3.52 -18.97
CA HIS A 147 -1.53 -4.48 -18.14
C HIS A 147 -2.43 -5.20 -17.13
N VAL A 148 -3.44 -4.51 -16.62
CA VAL A 148 -4.36 -5.05 -15.61
C VAL A 148 -5.73 -5.26 -16.26
N ARG A 149 -6.32 -6.43 -16.04
CA ARG A 149 -7.69 -6.75 -16.47
C ARG A 149 -8.58 -6.94 -15.24
N LEU A 150 -9.56 -6.07 -15.08
CA LEU A 150 -10.59 -6.20 -14.04
C LEU A 150 -11.95 -6.43 -14.74
N GLY A 151 -12.51 -7.62 -14.58
CA GLY A 151 -13.67 -8.05 -15.36
C GLY A 151 -13.35 -8.08 -16.86
N ASP A 152 -14.14 -7.34 -17.66
CA ASP A 152 -13.94 -7.22 -19.10
C ASP A 152 -13.18 -5.96 -19.53
N ARG A 153 -12.71 -5.17 -18.58
CA ARG A 153 -12.00 -3.91 -18.85
C ARG A 153 -10.51 -4.04 -18.61
N PHE A 154 -9.71 -3.50 -19.56
CA PHE A 154 -8.26 -3.38 -19.44
C PHE A 154 -7.87 -1.99 -18.93
N TYR A 155 -6.85 -1.95 -18.10
CA TYR A 155 -6.29 -0.73 -17.52
C TYR A 155 -4.79 -0.68 -17.78
N ASP A 156 -4.30 0.52 -18.04
CA ASP A 156 -2.88 0.80 -18.01
C ASP A 156 -2.39 0.78 -16.55
N GLU A 157 -1.14 0.44 -16.34
CA GLU A 157 -0.50 0.51 -15.03
C GLU A 157 0.68 1.49 -15.09
N VAL A 158 0.64 2.52 -14.25
CA VAL A 158 1.68 3.54 -14.16
C VAL A 158 2.67 3.13 -13.08
N TYR A 159 3.95 3.12 -13.45
CA TYR A 159 5.06 2.85 -12.54
C TYR A 159 5.65 4.17 -12.06
N LEU A 160 5.81 4.31 -10.74
CA LEU A 160 6.41 5.48 -10.12
C LEU A 160 7.53 5.03 -9.17
N GLU A 161 8.53 5.89 -9.01
CA GLU A 161 9.65 5.65 -8.08
C GLU A 161 9.94 6.85 -7.20
N LYS A 162 10.52 6.58 -6.04
CA LYS A 162 11.05 7.58 -5.13
C LYS A 162 12.37 7.12 -4.57
N LEU A 163 13.40 7.95 -4.65
CA LEU A 163 14.62 7.79 -3.87
C LEU A 163 14.38 8.29 -2.43
N LEU A 164 14.88 7.55 -1.44
CA LEU A 164 14.66 7.82 -0.02
C LEU A 164 15.76 8.68 0.63
#